data_f5ff825d9d6b3d14fb2431e317a6e191
#
_entry.id   f5ff825d9d6b3d14fb2431e317a6e191
#
_cell.length_a   1.000
_cell.length_b   1.000
_cell.length_c   1.000
_cell.angle_alpha   90.00
_cell.angle_beta   90.00
_cell.angle_gamma   90.00
#
_symmetry.space_group_name_H-M   'P 1'
#
loop_
_entity.id
_entity.type
_entity.pdbx_description
1 polymer ?
#
loop_
_entity_poly.entity_id
_entity_poly.type
_entity_poly.pdbx_seq_one_letter_code
_entity_poly.pdbx_strand_id
1 'polypeptide(L)'
;MTDFSQRLQTARKQHKLTQSEVAEKLNVSFQAVSLWERGETMPEVEKLMEIADLYGVTIDWLLRGNAEKAIEIDFVEPLSERLFNEDRMYTYVKTIATTKGLKQTVEVLPYVRELHKGQFRKGNGQIPYIYHPLLMACHALSLGLEDDDLISAVLLHDVCEDCGVSVEDLPVNDVVKEAVGLVTKDKSKDTETYYQDISENAIATMVKLLDRCNNVSGMSAAFSKEKLIKYINETEQYVYPLLQTAKTRYSEYSNQVFLIKYHMTSVVTSLKYQLMQ
;
A
#
# COMPACT_ATOMS: atom_id res chain seq x y z
N MET A 1 0.61 -35.47 -21.63
CA MET A 1 1.14 -34.09 -21.74
C MET A 1 0.85 -33.61 -23.16
N THR A 2 0.17 -32.48 -23.32
CA THR A 2 0.01 -31.85 -24.63
C THR A 2 1.36 -31.37 -25.13
N ASP A 3 1.70 -31.64 -26.36
CA ASP A 3 2.98 -31.21 -26.92
C ASP A 3 2.90 -29.71 -27.34
N PHE A 4 4.02 -29.11 -27.74
CA PHE A 4 4.12 -27.73 -28.19
C PHE A 4 3.07 -27.38 -29.26
N SER A 5 2.92 -28.24 -30.28
CA SER A 5 2.01 -28.00 -31.42
C SER A 5 0.55 -27.88 -30.99
N GLN A 6 0.13 -28.71 -30.04
CA GLN A 6 -1.23 -28.68 -29.50
C GLN A 6 -1.46 -27.42 -28.66
N ARG A 7 -0.46 -26.98 -27.87
CA ARG A 7 -0.58 -25.74 -27.09
C ARG A 7 -0.65 -24.52 -28.00
N LEU A 8 0.19 -24.48 -29.02
CA LEU A 8 0.17 -23.40 -30.03
C LEU A 8 -1.20 -23.28 -30.69
N GLN A 9 -1.77 -24.41 -31.16
CA GLN A 9 -3.09 -24.46 -31.78
C GLN A 9 -4.18 -24.01 -30.77
N THR A 10 -4.06 -24.44 -29.51
CA THR A 10 -5.02 -24.09 -28.45
C THR A 10 -5.01 -22.59 -28.18
N ALA A 11 -3.84 -21.98 -28.02
CA ALA A 11 -3.66 -20.56 -27.81
C ALA A 11 -4.26 -19.74 -28.97
N ARG A 12 -3.97 -20.13 -30.23
CA ARG A 12 -4.57 -19.49 -31.39
C ARG A 12 -6.10 -19.52 -31.36
N LYS A 13 -6.69 -20.69 -31.09
CA LYS A 13 -8.15 -20.87 -31.04
C LYS A 13 -8.80 -20.06 -29.93
N GLN A 14 -8.16 -19.95 -28.77
CA GLN A 14 -8.64 -19.10 -27.66
C GLN A 14 -8.68 -17.64 -28.05
N HIS A 15 -7.72 -17.17 -28.86
CA HIS A 15 -7.69 -15.80 -29.40
C HIS A 15 -8.57 -15.65 -30.67
N LYS A 16 -9.29 -16.68 -31.07
CA LYS A 16 -10.19 -16.67 -32.25
C LYS A 16 -9.47 -16.28 -33.54
N LEU A 17 -8.18 -16.56 -33.65
CA LEU A 17 -7.38 -16.28 -34.84
C LEU A 17 -7.33 -17.48 -35.79
N THR A 18 -7.28 -17.20 -37.08
CA THR A 18 -6.95 -18.18 -38.14
C THR A 18 -5.46 -18.33 -38.27
N GLN A 19 -4.96 -19.41 -38.87
CA GLN A 19 -3.51 -19.58 -39.14
C GLN A 19 -2.98 -18.48 -40.07
N SER A 20 -3.80 -17.99 -41.00
CA SER A 20 -3.42 -16.89 -41.90
C SER A 20 -3.21 -15.56 -41.14
N GLU A 21 -4.13 -15.23 -40.22
CA GLU A 21 -4.00 -14.00 -39.38
C GLU A 21 -2.80 -14.08 -38.47
N VAL A 22 -2.48 -15.26 -37.94
CA VAL A 22 -1.23 -15.45 -37.15
C VAL A 22 0.00 -15.28 -38.01
N ALA A 23 0.00 -15.84 -39.22
CA ALA A 23 1.10 -15.70 -40.18
C ALA A 23 1.34 -14.23 -40.54
N GLU A 24 0.30 -13.46 -40.76
CA GLU A 24 0.38 -12.02 -41.02
C GLU A 24 0.97 -11.25 -39.81
N LYS A 25 0.43 -11.51 -38.60
CA LYS A 25 0.88 -10.82 -37.37
C LYS A 25 2.35 -11.12 -37.01
N LEU A 26 2.80 -12.31 -37.29
CA LEU A 26 4.19 -12.75 -37.02
C LEU A 26 5.14 -12.53 -38.21
N ASN A 27 4.62 -11.96 -39.32
CA ASN A 27 5.37 -11.77 -40.57
C ASN A 27 6.08 -13.06 -41.05
N VAL A 28 5.31 -14.16 -41.12
CA VAL A 28 5.77 -15.47 -41.61
C VAL A 28 4.81 -16.02 -42.63
N SER A 29 5.18 -17.12 -43.31
CA SER A 29 4.26 -17.80 -44.25
C SER A 29 3.17 -18.58 -43.49
N PHE A 30 1.99 -18.71 -44.09
CA PHE A 30 0.95 -19.61 -43.62
C PHE A 30 1.46 -21.05 -43.42
N GLN A 31 2.32 -21.52 -44.36
CA GLN A 31 2.94 -22.85 -44.28
C GLN A 31 3.79 -23.01 -43.01
N ALA A 32 4.52 -21.99 -42.59
CA ALA A 32 5.29 -22.04 -41.36
C ALA A 32 4.39 -22.26 -40.12
N VAL A 33 3.32 -21.49 -39.97
CA VAL A 33 2.34 -21.66 -38.87
C VAL A 33 1.72 -23.05 -38.90
N SER A 34 1.33 -23.52 -40.09
CA SER A 34 0.76 -24.86 -40.28
C SER A 34 1.74 -25.98 -39.90
N LEU A 35 2.99 -25.88 -40.27
CA LEU A 35 4.05 -26.83 -39.87
C LEU A 35 4.29 -26.86 -38.39
N TRP A 36 4.32 -25.71 -37.73
CA TRP A 36 4.46 -25.61 -36.26
C TRP A 36 3.26 -26.25 -35.53
N GLU A 37 2.05 -26.02 -35.99
CA GLU A 37 0.84 -26.60 -35.37
C GLU A 37 0.64 -28.11 -35.66
N ARG A 38 1.32 -28.63 -36.66
CA ARG A 38 1.41 -30.09 -36.90
C ARG A 38 2.60 -30.75 -36.19
N GLY A 39 3.48 -29.95 -35.60
CA GLY A 39 4.67 -30.47 -34.92
C GLY A 39 5.75 -30.95 -35.86
N GLU A 40 5.71 -30.56 -37.13
CA GLU A 40 6.71 -30.96 -38.16
C GLU A 40 7.97 -30.10 -38.06
N THR A 41 7.85 -28.85 -37.64
CA THR A 41 8.96 -27.93 -37.36
C THR A 41 8.72 -27.12 -36.11
N MET A 42 9.79 -26.54 -35.56
CA MET A 42 9.71 -25.58 -34.45
C MET A 42 10.00 -24.18 -34.95
N PRO A 43 9.36 -23.15 -34.37
CA PRO A 43 9.76 -21.77 -34.61
C PRO A 43 11.19 -21.51 -34.11
N GLU A 44 11.85 -20.53 -34.70
CA GLU A 44 13.09 -19.98 -34.17
C GLU A 44 12.85 -19.25 -32.84
N VAL A 45 13.92 -19.05 -32.06
CA VAL A 45 13.78 -18.47 -30.68
C VAL A 45 13.12 -17.11 -30.70
N GLU A 46 13.47 -16.25 -31.65
CA GLU A 46 12.86 -14.93 -31.82
C GLU A 46 11.37 -15.03 -32.09
N LYS A 47 10.95 -15.99 -32.90
CA LYS A 47 9.54 -16.22 -33.20
C LYS A 47 8.78 -16.84 -32.03
N LEU A 48 9.44 -17.62 -31.17
CA LEU A 48 8.82 -18.09 -29.92
C LEU A 48 8.46 -16.94 -28.99
N MET A 49 9.30 -15.91 -28.92
CA MET A 49 9.03 -14.71 -28.13
C MET A 49 7.82 -13.94 -28.69
N GLU A 50 7.81 -13.67 -30.01
CA GLU A 50 6.69 -13.00 -30.67
C GLU A 50 5.36 -13.78 -30.53
N ILE A 51 5.42 -15.11 -30.59
CA ILE A 51 4.25 -16.00 -30.36
C ILE A 51 3.76 -15.90 -28.93
N ALA A 52 4.69 -15.91 -27.95
CA ALA A 52 4.34 -15.78 -26.54
C ALA A 52 3.65 -14.44 -26.26
N ASP A 53 4.19 -13.36 -26.80
CA ASP A 53 3.60 -12.01 -26.69
C ASP A 53 2.24 -11.93 -27.39
N LEU A 54 2.10 -12.48 -28.60
CA LEU A 54 0.86 -12.48 -29.37
C LEU A 54 -0.30 -13.14 -28.61
N TYR A 55 0.00 -14.21 -27.86
CA TYR A 55 -0.99 -14.99 -27.13
C TYR A 55 -1.02 -14.68 -25.62
N GLY A 56 -0.19 -13.74 -25.14
CA GLY A 56 -0.15 -13.40 -23.70
C GLY A 56 0.23 -14.59 -22.80
N VAL A 57 1.09 -15.50 -23.31
CA VAL A 57 1.53 -16.69 -22.60
C VAL A 57 3.06 -16.66 -22.40
N THR A 58 3.57 -17.47 -21.47
CA THR A 58 5.03 -17.58 -21.31
C THR A 58 5.63 -18.57 -22.32
N ILE A 59 6.90 -18.37 -22.68
CA ILE A 59 7.65 -19.32 -23.50
C ILE A 59 7.70 -20.70 -22.81
N ASP A 60 7.85 -20.72 -21.48
CA ASP A 60 7.85 -21.96 -20.71
C ASP A 60 6.51 -22.72 -20.83
N TRP A 61 5.40 -22.00 -20.81
CA TRP A 61 4.09 -22.59 -21.09
C TRP A 61 4.01 -23.18 -22.50
N LEU A 62 4.49 -22.47 -23.51
CA LEU A 62 4.51 -22.97 -24.88
C LEU A 62 5.37 -24.25 -25.02
N LEU A 63 6.53 -24.27 -24.39
CA LEU A 63 7.49 -25.35 -24.55
C LEU A 63 7.23 -26.56 -23.65
N ARG A 64 6.80 -26.35 -22.40
CA ARG A 64 6.68 -27.42 -21.38
C ARG A 64 5.25 -27.67 -20.93
N GLY A 65 4.34 -26.75 -21.23
CA GLY A 65 2.95 -26.85 -20.74
C GLY A 65 2.81 -26.59 -19.23
N ASN A 66 3.85 -26.15 -18.61
CA ASN A 66 3.81 -25.66 -17.26
C ASN A 66 3.21 -24.24 -17.31
N ALA A 67 1.86 -24.19 -17.32
CA ALA A 67 1.29 -23.07 -16.61
C ALA A 67 1.86 -23.22 -15.18
N GLU A 68 2.70 -22.31 -14.71
CA GLU A 68 2.48 -21.92 -13.34
C GLU A 68 0.98 -21.61 -13.34
N LYS A 69 0.21 -22.49 -12.72
CA LYS A 69 -1.11 -22.08 -12.26
C LYS A 69 -0.79 -20.82 -11.46
N ALA A 70 -1.13 -19.67 -12.02
CA ALA A 70 -1.30 -18.50 -11.17
C ALA A 70 -2.08 -19.08 -10.01
N ILE A 71 -1.46 -19.10 -8.84
CA ILE A 71 -2.20 -19.48 -7.63
C ILE A 71 -3.26 -18.40 -7.61
N GLU A 72 -4.46 -18.73 -8.10
CA GLU A 72 -5.64 -17.90 -7.90
C GLU A 72 -5.81 -17.90 -6.39
N ILE A 73 -5.13 -16.93 -5.77
CA ILE A 73 -5.46 -16.56 -4.41
C ILE A 73 -6.82 -15.90 -4.57
N ASP A 74 -7.83 -16.67 -4.25
CA ASP A 74 -9.19 -16.18 -4.17
C ASP A 74 -9.24 -15.19 -3.01
N PHE A 75 -8.95 -13.92 -3.28
CA PHE A 75 -9.16 -12.83 -2.34
C PHE A 75 -10.67 -12.62 -2.23
N VAL A 76 -11.29 -13.47 -1.43
CA VAL A 76 -12.74 -13.52 -1.27
C VAL A 76 -13.36 -12.23 -0.73
N GLU A 77 -12.58 -11.33 -0.14
CA GLU A 77 -12.90 -9.93 0.21
C GLU A 77 -11.61 -9.24 0.67
N PRO A 78 -11.44 -7.93 0.47
CA PRO A 78 -10.32 -7.23 1.04
C PRO A 78 -10.22 -7.53 2.54
N LEU A 79 -9.07 -7.97 2.99
CA LEU A 79 -8.82 -8.29 4.40
C LEU A 79 -9.23 -7.13 5.33
N SER A 80 -9.15 -5.89 4.81
CA SER A 80 -9.59 -4.67 5.45
C SER A 80 -11.08 -4.66 5.82
N GLU A 81 -11.98 -5.17 4.98
CA GLU A 81 -13.41 -5.18 5.28
C GLU A 81 -13.77 -6.24 6.32
N ARG A 82 -13.04 -7.36 6.37
CA ARG A 82 -13.30 -8.43 7.34
C ARG A 82 -12.73 -8.16 8.72
N LEU A 83 -11.54 -7.52 8.78
CA LEU A 83 -10.80 -7.33 10.03
C LEU A 83 -10.99 -5.93 10.62
N PHE A 84 -11.21 -4.92 9.78
CA PHE A 84 -11.23 -3.51 10.17
C PHE A 84 -12.51 -2.83 9.69
N ASN A 85 -13.63 -3.10 10.37
CA ASN A 85 -14.89 -2.40 10.14
C ASN A 85 -14.88 -1.01 10.80
N GLU A 86 -15.31 0.03 10.10
CA GLU A 86 -15.34 1.42 10.58
C GLU A 86 -16.03 1.56 11.95
N ASP A 87 -17.26 1.05 12.07
CA ASP A 87 -18.02 1.21 13.30
C ASP A 87 -17.40 0.45 14.48
N ARG A 88 -16.76 -0.69 14.22
CA ARG A 88 -16.02 -1.43 15.26
C ARG A 88 -14.78 -0.68 15.70
N MET A 89 -14.00 -0.14 14.76
CA MET A 89 -12.81 0.67 15.07
C MET A 89 -13.21 1.93 15.84
N TYR A 90 -14.24 2.64 15.37
CA TYR A 90 -14.77 3.81 16.04
C TYR A 90 -15.20 3.48 17.47
N THR A 91 -15.98 2.42 17.64
CA THR A 91 -16.45 1.96 18.96
C THR A 91 -15.29 1.57 19.86
N TYR A 92 -14.29 0.88 19.33
CA TYR A 92 -13.09 0.49 20.08
C TYR A 92 -12.34 1.72 20.59
N VAL A 93 -12.00 2.68 19.71
CA VAL A 93 -11.30 3.92 20.09
C VAL A 93 -12.11 4.69 21.11
N LYS A 94 -13.43 4.88 20.88
CA LYS A 94 -14.31 5.58 21.80
C LYS A 94 -14.36 4.93 23.19
N THR A 95 -14.46 3.60 23.22
CA THR A 95 -14.56 2.84 24.49
C THR A 95 -13.26 2.99 25.29
N ILE A 96 -12.11 2.79 24.67
CA ILE A 96 -10.82 2.92 25.35
C ILE A 96 -10.62 4.37 25.81
N ALA A 97 -10.84 5.35 24.92
CA ALA A 97 -10.69 6.77 25.25
C ALA A 97 -11.58 7.17 26.44
N THR A 98 -12.85 6.74 26.45
CA THR A 98 -13.77 7.02 27.56
C THR A 98 -13.30 6.35 28.86
N THR A 99 -12.88 5.10 28.81
CA THR A 99 -12.43 4.33 29.97
C THR A 99 -11.14 4.88 30.57
N LYS A 100 -10.24 5.37 29.73
CA LYS A 100 -8.94 5.94 30.12
C LYS A 100 -9.01 7.45 30.42
N GLY A 101 -10.16 8.08 30.18
CA GLY A 101 -10.34 9.52 30.42
C GLY A 101 -9.65 10.42 29.41
N LEU A 102 -9.44 9.93 28.16
CA LEU A 102 -8.84 10.69 27.05
C LEU A 102 -9.90 11.64 26.47
N LYS A 103 -10.06 12.79 27.07
CA LYS A 103 -11.18 13.72 26.82
C LYS A 103 -11.14 14.33 25.42
N GLN A 104 -9.97 14.82 24.99
CA GLN A 104 -9.80 15.40 23.67
C GLN A 104 -10.05 14.33 22.58
N THR A 105 -9.53 13.11 22.76
CA THR A 105 -9.77 11.98 21.86
C THR A 105 -11.27 11.69 21.69
N VAL A 106 -12.05 11.70 22.79
CA VAL A 106 -13.52 11.50 22.74
C VAL A 106 -14.21 12.63 21.96
N GLU A 107 -13.76 13.86 22.12
CA GLU A 107 -14.34 15.05 21.47
C GLU A 107 -13.98 15.12 19.97
N VAL A 108 -12.73 14.81 19.58
CA VAL A 108 -12.31 14.88 18.17
C VAL A 108 -12.77 13.69 17.33
N LEU A 109 -13.09 12.57 17.93
CA LEU A 109 -13.47 11.36 17.21
C LEU A 109 -14.70 11.56 16.30
N PRO A 110 -15.85 12.10 16.76
CA PRO A 110 -16.98 12.43 15.89
C PRO A 110 -16.66 13.57 14.90
N TYR A 111 -15.83 14.54 15.29
CA TYR A 111 -15.40 15.64 14.44
C TYR A 111 -14.63 15.15 13.21
N VAL A 112 -13.63 14.31 13.40
CA VAL A 112 -12.84 13.70 12.31
C VAL A 112 -13.71 12.84 11.39
N ARG A 113 -14.66 12.08 11.98
CA ARG A 113 -15.59 11.25 11.20
C ARG A 113 -16.46 12.09 10.26
N GLU A 114 -16.96 13.22 10.73
CA GLU A 114 -17.80 14.11 9.91
C GLU A 114 -16.97 14.83 8.83
N LEU A 115 -15.73 15.28 9.13
CA LEU A 115 -14.87 15.93 8.16
C LEU A 115 -14.46 15.02 7.00
N HIS A 116 -14.19 13.75 7.26
CA HIS A 116 -13.82 12.78 6.21
C HIS A 116 -15.03 12.11 5.54
N LYS A 117 -16.25 12.54 5.85
CA LYS A 117 -17.45 11.97 5.26
C LYS A 117 -17.49 12.17 3.75
N GLY A 118 -17.67 11.07 3.02
CA GLY A 118 -17.69 11.08 1.55
C GLY A 118 -16.31 11.16 0.89
N GLN A 119 -15.24 11.18 1.67
CA GLN A 119 -13.88 11.06 1.14
C GLN A 119 -13.47 9.59 1.05
N PHE A 120 -12.67 9.25 0.03
CA PHE A 120 -12.18 7.89 -0.22
C PHE A 120 -10.67 7.87 -0.40
N ARG A 121 -10.02 6.77 -0.01
CA ARG A 121 -8.59 6.57 -0.20
C ARG A 121 -8.25 6.45 -1.69
N LYS A 122 -7.13 7.06 -2.11
CA LYS A 122 -6.63 6.96 -3.47
C LYS A 122 -6.19 5.53 -3.79
N GLY A 123 -6.59 5.01 -4.96
CA GLY A 123 -6.14 3.71 -5.48
C GLY A 123 -7.19 2.60 -5.36
N ASN A 124 -7.97 2.53 -4.31
CA ASN A 124 -9.08 1.58 -4.18
C ASN A 124 -10.33 2.36 -3.79
N GLY A 125 -10.99 2.99 -4.78
CA GLY A 125 -12.02 4.03 -4.65
C GLY A 125 -13.28 3.69 -3.83
N GLN A 126 -13.25 2.62 -3.05
CA GLN A 126 -14.38 2.20 -2.21
C GLN A 126 -14.07 2.25 -0.70
N ILE A 127 -12.80 2.48 -0.29
CA ILE A 127 -12.46 2.52 1.14
C ILE A 127 -12.65 3.96 1.66
N PRO A 128 -13.59 4.22 2.59
CA PRO A 128 -13.75 5.52 3.19
C PRO A 128 -12.46 6.02 3.86
N TYR A 129 -12.14 7.30 3.69
CA TYR A 129 -10.88 7.84 4.20
C TYR A 129 -10.73 7.71 5.71
N ILE A 130 -11.83 7.82 6.45
CA ILE A 130 -11.87 7.70 7.92
C ILE A 130 -11.29 6.38 8.45
N TYR A 131 -11.21 5.32 7.62
CA TYR A 131 -10.54 4.07 7.99
C TYR A 131 -9.08 4.29 8.38
N HIS A 132 -8.39 5.22 7.71
CA HIS A 132 -6.98 5.47 7.96
C HIS A 132 -6.71 6.02 9.36
N PRO A 133 -7.25 7.17 9.78
CA PRO A 133 -7.03 7.67 11.13
C PRO A 133 -7.60 6.74 12.21
N LEU A 134 -8.72 6.07 11.98
CA LEU A 134 -9.24 5.07 12.93
C LEU A 134 -8.32 3.87 13.09
N LEU A 135 -7.79 3.32 11.99
CA LEU A 135 -6.86 2.20 12.04
C LEU A 135 -5.55 2.58 12.73
N MET A 136 -5.05 3.79 12.47
CA MET A 136 -3.88 4.33 13.17
C MET A 136 -4.13 4.47 14.67
N ALA A 137 -5.29 5.00 15.09
CA ALA A 137 -5.65 5.11 16.49
C ALA A 137 -5.81 3.73 17.17
N CYS A 138 -6.44 2.77 16.48
CA CYS A 138 -6.51 1.38 16.96
C CYS A 138 -5.11 0.78 17.13
N HIS A 139 -4.20 1.00 16.16
CA HIS A 139 -2.83 0.52 16.21
C HIS A 139 -2.07 1.16 17.38
N ALA A 140 -2.16 2.48 17.55
CA ALA A 140 -1.53 3.19 18.66
C ALA A 140 -2.00 2.66 20.03
N LEU A 141 -3.31 2.54 20.23
CA LEU A 141 -3.91 1.99 21.46
C LEU A 141 -3.48 0.54 21.69
N SER A 142 -3.39 -0.28 20.65
CA SER A 142 -2.93 -1.67 20.74
C SER A 142 -1.44 -1.78 21.10
N LEU A 143 -0.65 -0.76 20.79
CA LEU A 143 0.75 -0.63 21.22
C LEU A 143 0.87 -0.10 22.66
N GLY A 144 -0.25 0.15 23.35
CA GLY A 144 -0.26 0.70 24.70
C GLY A 144 0.00 2.21 24.77
N LEU A 145 -0.15 2.94 23.66
CA LEU A 145 -0.09 4.40 23.62
C LEU A 145 -1.46 4.94 24.06
N GLU A 146 -1.57 5.35 25.31
CA GLU A 146 -2.82 5.81 25.93
C GLU A 146 -2.75 7.29 26.32
N ASP A 147 -1.97 8.08 25.60
CA ASP A 147 -1.83 9.52 25.80
C ASP A 147 -2.89 10.26 24.98
N ASP A 148 -3.63 11.20 25.63
CA ASP A 148 -4.75 11.90 25.00
C ASP A 148 -4.31 12.83 23.87
N ASP A 149 -3.18 13.52 24.06
CA ASP A 149 -2.63 14.42 23.03
C ASP A 149 -2.14 13.62 21.82
N LEU A 150 -1.46 12.49 22.05
CA LEU A 150 -0.98 11.63 20.97
C LEU A 150 -2.13 11.02 20.16
N ILE A 151 -3.14 10.44 20.82
CA ILE A 151 -4.26 9.81 20.09
C ILE A 151 -5.10 10.87 19.37
N SER A 152 -5.29 12.04 19.94
CA SER A 152 -5.96 13.17 19.29
C SER A 152 -5.18 13.65 18.05
N ALA A 153 -3.86 13.77 18.15
CA ALA A 153 -3.00 14.12 17.01
C ALA A 153 -3.03 13.02 15.91
N VAL A 154 -3.04 11.74 16.29
CA VAL A 154 -3.20 10.62 15.35
C VAL A 154 -4.51 10.72 14.58
N LEU A 155 -5.62 11.03 15.24
CA LEU A 155 -6.91 11.17 14.57
C LEU A 155 -6.98 12.38 13.64
N LEU A 156 -6.30 13.48 13.99
CA LEU A 156 -6.37 14.77 13.29
C LEU A 156 -5.27 14.97 12.22
N HIS A 157 -4.29 14.07 12.10
CA HIS A 157 -3.04 14.30 11.37
C HIS A 157 -3.21 14.74 9.90
N ASP A 158 -4.26 14.27 9.21
CA ASP A 158 -4.54 14.59 7.81
C ASP A 158 -5.66 15.65 7.62
N VAL A 159 -6.32 16.08 8.71
CA VAL A 159 -7.49 16.99 8.63
C VAL A 159 -7.11 18.33 8.01
N CYS A 160 -5.95 18.87 8.32
CA CYS A 160 -5.51 20.14 7.77
C CYS A 160 -5.14 20.05 6.28
N GLU A 161 -4.56 18.93 5.84
CA GLU A 161 -4.21 18.71 4.42
C GLU A 161 -5.44 18.39 3.55
N ASP A 162 -6.33 17.54 4.04
CA ASP A 162 -7.38 16.93 3.21
C ASP A 162 -8.76 17.58 3.39
N CYS A 163 -9.01 18.28 4.50
CA CYS A 163 -10.32 18.88 4.79
C CYS A 163 -10.30 20.42 4.77
N GLY A 164 -9.12 21.03 4.55
CA GLY A 164 -9.00 22.49 4.48
C GLY A 164 -9.24 23.23 5.80
N VAL A 165 -9.09 22.55 6.93
CA VAL A 165 -9.19 23.14 8.27
C VAL A 165 -7.84 23.73 8.65
N SER A 166 -7.83 24.96 9.19
CA SER A 166 -6.61 25.55 9.76
C SER A 166 -6.23 24.84 11.05
N VAL A 167 -4.93 24.70 11.31
CA VAL A 167 -4.41 24.14 12.57
C VAL A 167 -4.97 24.91 13.78
N GLU A 168 -5.09 26.23 13.66
CA GLU A 168 -5.62 27.11 14.71
C GLU A 168 -7.07 26.81 15.07
N ASP A 169 -7.86 26.33 14.09
CA ASP A 169 -9.30 26.07 14.25
C ASP A 169 -9.60 24.65 14.79
N LEU A 170 -8.55 23.83 15.02
CA LEU A 170 -8.73 22.49 15.58
C LEU A 170 -9.25 22.57 17.04
N PRO A 171 -10.26 21.77 17.42
CA PRO A 171 -10.87 21.80 18.75
C PRO A 171 -10.05 21.04 19.80
N VAL A 172 -8.76 21.36 19.91
CA VAL A 172 -7.80 20.69 20.78
C VAL A 172 -6.83 21.71 21.43
N ASN A 173 -6.02 21.25 22.36
CA ASN A 173 -5.02 22.10 23.01
C ASN A 173 -3.83 22.41 22.08
N ASP A 174 -2.99 23.35 22.51
CA ASP A 174 -1.85 23.82 21.71
C ASP A 174 -0.80 22.72 21.46
N VAL A 175 -0.65 21.75 22.38
CA VAL A 175 0.28 20.61 22.20
C VAL A 175 -0.11 19.76 20.98
N VAL A 176 -1.41 19.46 20.86
CA VAL A 176 -1.94 18.71 19.71
C VAL A 176 -1.86 19.53 18.42
N LYS A 177 -2.17 20.85 18.51
CA LYS A 177 -2.07 21.76 17.35
C LYS A 177 -0.65 21.83 16.82
N GLU A 178 0.34 21.96 17.69
CA GLU A 178 1.75 21.96 17.31
C GLU A 178 2.14 20.66 16.60
N ALA A 179 1.79 19.52 17.18
CA ALA A 179 2.11 18.21 16.60
C ALA A 179 1.45 18.01 15.22
N VAL A 180 0.16 18.35 15.08
CA VAL A 180 -0.57 18.29 13.81
C VAL A 180 0.02 19.25 12.78
N GLY A 181 0.37 20.47 13.20
CA GLY A 181 1.02 21.46 12.32
C GLY A 181 2.36 20.96 11.77
N LEU A 182 3.17 20.27 12.58
CA LEU A 182 4.45 19.69 12.16
C LEU A 182 4.28 18.54 11.17
N VAL A 183 3.27 17.69 11.29
CA VAL A 183 3.04 16.58 10.37
C VAL A 183 2.28 17.00 9.10
N THR A 184 1.59 18.14 9.13
CA THR A 184 0.94 18.75 7.96
C THR A 184 1.99 19.23 6.96
N LYS A 185 1.94 18.74 5.72
CA LYS A 185 3.00 18.99 4.73
C LYS A 185 2.92 20.39 4.16
N ASP A 186 3.86 21.24 4.53
CA ASP A 186 4.09 22.55 3.91
C ASP A 186 4.86 22.38 2.58
N LYS A 187 4.23 22.77 1.48
CA LYS A 187 4.83 22.69 0.13
C LYS A 187 6.04 23.60 -0.06
N SER A 188 6.26 24.57 0.81
CA SER A 188 7.42 25.46 0.78
C SER A 188 8.68 24.85 1.39
N LYS A 189 8.53 23.83 2.24
CA LYS A 189 9.62 23.14 2.90
C LYS A 189 10.14 21.96 2.06
N ASP A 190 11.46 21.77 2.01
CA ASP A 190 12.04 20.55 1.49
C ASP A 190 11.78 19.36 2.41
N THR A 191 11.95 18.15 1.88
CA THR A 191 11.62 16.91 2.62
C THR A 191 12.54 16.70 3.83
N GLU A 192 13.80 17.08 3.76
CA GLU A 192 14.75 16.89 4.86
C GLU A 192 14.39 17.77 6.04
N THR A 193 14.15 19.07 5.81
CA THR A 193 13.69 20.03 6.83
C THR A 193 12.39 19.58 7.46
N TYR A 194 11.44 19.08 6.66
CA TYR A 194 10.16 18.55 7.16
C TYR A 194 10.36 17.41 8.16
N TYR A 195 11.20 16.41 7.85
CA TYR A 195 11.47 15.30 8.79
C TYR A 195 12.31 15.73 9.98
N GLN A 196 13.18 16.72 9.81
CA GLN A 196 13.95 17.28 10.91
C GLN A 196 13.01 17.98 11.92
N ASP A 197 12.11 18.84 11.46
CA ASP A 197 11.14 19.53 12.32
C ASP A 197 10.28 18.53 13.10
N ILE A 198 9.77 17.48 12.44
CA ILE A 198 9.02 16.39 13.07
C ILE A 198 9.85 15.73 14.18
N SER A 199 11.14 15.51 13.95
CA SER A 199 12.01 14.81 14.89
C SER A 199 12.22 15.56 16.22
N GLU A 200 11.92 16.87 16.26
CA GLU A 200 12.04 17.69 17.45
C GLU A 200 10.82 17.60 18.39
N ASN A 201 9.71 17.02 17.94
CA ASN A 201 8.48 16.85 18.72
C ASN A 201 8.13 15.36 18.85
N ALA A 202 7.97 14.87 20.08
CA ALA A 202 7.72 13.46 20.36
C ALA A 202 6.41 12.96 19.77
N ILE A 203 5.34 13.74 19.91
CA ILE A 203 4.00 13.37 19.40
C ILE A 203 4.01 13.37 17.87
N ALA A 204 4.52 14.42 17.22
CA ALA A 204 4.64 14.49 15.76
C ALA A 204 5.47 13.33 15.20
N THR A 205 6.57 12.98 15.88
CA THR A 205 7.40 11.82 15.53
C THR A 205 6.59 10.53 15.55
N MET A 206 5.88 10.25 16.63
CA MET A 206 5.09 9.01 16.76
C MET A 206 3.92 8.97 15.79
N VAL A 207 3.23 10.10 15.57
CA VAL A 207 2.17 10.22 14.55
C VAL A 207 2.72 9.87 13.17
N LYS A 208 3.87 10.44 12.78
CA LYS A 208 4.50 10.19 11.48
C LYS A 208 4.95 8.74 11.30
N LEU A 209 5.46 8.12 12.36
CA LEU A 209 5.85 6.71 12.35
C LEU A 209 4.63 5.78 12.21
N LEU A 210 3.54 6.06 12.91
CA LEU A 210 2.27 5.33 12.80
C LEU A 210 1.63 5.49 11.43
N ASP A 211 1.60 6.72 10.88
CA ASP A 211 1.12 7.01 9.53
C ASP A 211 1.90 6.19 8.48
N ARG A 212 3.23 6.27 8.52
CA ARG A 212 4.07 5.52 7.57
C ARG A 212 3.87 4.02 7.71
N CYS A 213 3.79 3.49 8.93
CA CYS A 213 3.56 2.09 9.20
C CYS A 213 2.20 1.61 8.62
N ASN A 214 1.15 2.39 8.82
CA ASN A 214 -0.18 2.11 8.28
C ASN A 214 -0.20 2.14 6.73
N ASN A 215 0.40 3.17 6.14
CA ASN A 215 0.46 3.31 4.69
C ASN A 215 1.31 2.20 4.03
N VAL A 216 2.44 1.81 4.61
CA VAL A 216 3.28 0.72 4.13
C VAL A 216 2.50 -0.60 4.09
N SER A 217 1.65 -0.86 5.08
CA SER A 217 0.85 -2.09 5.18
C SER A 217 -0.12 -2.27 4.01
N GLY A 218 -0.61 -1.19 3.39
CA GLY A 218 -1.58 -1.23 2.30
C GLY A 218 -1.04 -0.81 0.92
N MET A 219 0.22 -0.37 0.83
CA MET A 219 0.72 0.28 -0.40
C MET A 219 0.84 -0.67 -1.60
N SER A 220 1.06 -1.96 -1.39
CA SER A 220 1.21 -2.96 -2.46
C SER A 220 -0.06 -3.11 -3.30
N ALA A 221 -1.23 -2.95 -2.69
CA ALA A 221 -2.51 -3.05 -3.37
C ALA A 221 -2.97 -1.73 -4.01
N ALA A 222 -2.40 -0.58 -3.58
CA ALA A 222 -2.91 0.74 -3.93
C ALA A 222 -1.99 1.56 -4.85
N PHE A 223 -0.69 1.23 -4.94
CA PHE A 223 0.30 2.05 -5.62
C PHE A 223 0.81 1.40 -6.91
N SER A 224 1.10 2.24 -7.94
CA SER A 224 1.87 1.79 -9.11
C SER A 224 3.30 1.43 -8.70
N LYS A 225 3.99 0.65 -9.57
CA LYS A 225 5.38 0.22 -9.34
C LYS A 225 6.31 1.42 -9.07
N GLU A 226 6.19 2.48 -9.84
CA GLU A 226 7.00 3.71 -9.71
C GLU A 226 6.73 4.40 -8.37
N LYS A 227 5.45 4.47 -7.97
CA LYS A 227 5.05 5.07 -6.68
C LYS A 227 5.53 4.22 -5.51
N LEU A 228 5.49 2.89 -5.62
CA LEU A 228 6.04 1.98 -4.61
C LEU A 228 7.54 2.21 -4.41
N ILE A 229 8.31 2.27 -5.49
CA ILE A 229 9.76 2.51 -5.44
C ILE A 229 10.06 3.86 -4.75
N LYS A 230 9.37 4.93 -5.17
CA LYS A 230 9.53 6.25 -4.56
C LYS A 230 9.22 6.23 -3.06
N TYR A 231 8.13 5.56 -2.67
CA TYR A 231 7.67 5.48 -1.29
C TYR A 231 8.60 4.66 -0.39
N ILE A 232 9.16 3.57 -0.93
CA ILE A 232 10.18 2.75 -0.27
C ILE A 232 11.45 3.57 -0.05
N ASN A 233 11.94 4.27 -1.10
CA ASN A 233 13.13 5.10 -1.00
C ASN A 233 12.96 6.22 0.05
N GLU A 234 11.82 6.92 0.06
CA GLU A 234 11.51 7.92 1.08
C GLU A 234 11.47 7.32 2.49
N THR A 235 10.91 6.10 2.63
CA THR A 235 10.88 5.40 3.91
C THR A 235 12.29 5.06 4.41
N GLU A 236 13.15 4.57 3.54
CA GLU A 236 14.54 4.24 3.90
C GLU A 236 15.38 5.50 4.19
N GLN A 237 15.18 6.55 3.42
CA GLN A 237 15.99 7.77 3.53
C GLN A 237 15.62 8.65 4.74
N TYR A 238 14.34 8.75 5.06
CA TYR A 238 13.87 9.69 6.08
C TYR A 238 13.19 9.03 7.28
N VAL A 239 12.39 7.99 7.07
CA VAL A 239 11.61 7.39 8.17
C VAL A 239 12.44 6.43 9.01
N TYR A 240 13.36 5.68 8.42
CA TYR A 240 14.28 4.85 9.23
C TYR A 240 15.23 5.67 10.11
N PRO A 241 15.81 6.79 9.65
CA PRO A 241 16.48 7.72 10.55
C PRO A 241 15.57 8.29 11.65
N LEU A 242 14.31 8.64 11.32
CA LEU A 242 13.34 9.12 12.32
C LEU A 242 13.05 8.06 13.39
N LEU A 243 12.96 6.75 13.05
CA LEU A 243 12.87 5.66 14.02
C LEU A 243 14.09 5.61 14.96
N GLN A 244 15.28 5.86 14.43
CA GLN A 244 16.49 5.89 15.25
C GLN A 244 16.48 7.08 16.21
N THR A 245 16.05 8.24 15.74
CA THR A 245 15.88 9.44 16.60
C THR A 245 14.83 9.17 17.69
N ALA A 246 13.68 8.61 17.33
CA ALA A 246 12.63 8.25 18.29
C ALA A 246 13.15 7.31 19.39
N LYS A 247 13.91 6.28 19.01
CA LYS A 247 14.49 5.32 19.95
C LYS A 247 15.47 5.97 20.94
N THR A 248 16.26 6.94 20.48
CA THR A 248 17.34 7.55 21.32
C THR A 248 16.83 8.74 22.11
N ARG A 249 15.92 9.53 21.56
CA ARG A 249 15.46 10.79 22.16
C ARG A 249 14.19 10.62 22.99
N TYR A 250 13.33 9.69 22.60
CA TYR A 250 12.02 9.42 23.22
C TYR A 250 11.98 7.97 23.73
N SER A 251 12.83 7.68 24.72
CA SER A 251 13.05 6.32 25.22
C SER A 251 11.81 5.64 25.79
N GLU A 252 10.83 6.41 26.23
CA GLU A 252 9.51 5.96 26.68
C GLU A 252 8.74 5.18 25.59
N TYR A 253 9.00 5.47 24.31
CA TYR A 253 8.38 4.79 23.16
C TYR A 253 9.24 3.64 22.60
N SER A 254 10.31 3.23 23.25
CA SER A 254 11.28 2.25 22.71
C SER A 254 10.64 0.94 22.25
N ASN A 255 9.67 0.42 23.01
CA ASN A 255 8.97 -0.82 22.67
C ASN A 255 8.08 -0.64 21.43
N GLN A 256 7.35 0.45 21.35
CA GLN A 256 6.47 0.80 20.23
C GLN A 256 7.27 1.04 18.96
N VAL A 257 8.36 1.79 19.08
CA VAL A 257 9.31 2.05 17.98
C VAL A 257 9.91 0.75 17.45
N PHE A 258 10.25 -0.20 18.33
CA PHE A 258 10.73 -1.52 17.91
C PHE A 258 9.67 -2.27 17.08
N LEU A 259 8.43 -2.33 17.56
CA LEU A 259 7.34 -3.03 16.86
C LEU A 259 7.00 -2.38 15.53
N ILE A 260 6.94 -1.04 15.47
CA ILE A 260 6.72 -0.28 14.24
C ILE A 260 7.85 -0.55 13.23
N LYS A 261 9.11 -0.51 13.70
CA LYS A 261 10.28 -0.81 12.86
C LYS A 261 10.21 -2.22 12.31
N TYR A 262 9.94 -3.22 13.16
CA TYR A 262 9.84 -4.62 12.76
C TYR A 262 8.78 -4.81 11.67
N HIS A 263 7.59 -4.24 11.87
CA HIS A 263 6.49 -4.31 10.91
C HIS A 263 6.87 -3.66 9.56
N MET A 264 7.32 -2.40 9.57
CA MET A 264 7.71 -1.69 8.35
C MET A 264 8.82 -2.42 7.59
N THR A 265 9.86 -2.87 8.29
CA THR A 265 10.99 -3.56 7.66
C THR A 265 10.55 -4.86 7.01
N SER A 266 9.67 -5.64 7.66
CA SER A 266 9.14 -6.89 7.10
C SER A 266 8.41 -6.66 5.78
N VAL A 267 7.53 -5.66 5.71
CA VAL A 267 6.77 -5.35 4.50
C VAL A 267 7.67 -4.77 3.41
N VAL A 268 8.50 -3.77 3.74
CA VAL A 268 9.40 -3.10 2.79
C VAL A 268 10.39 -4.10 2.18
N THR A 269 10.98 -4.98 3.00
CA THR A 269 11.93 -5.99 2.50
C THR A 269 11.25 -6.94 1.53
N SER A 270 10.06 -7.46 1.86
CA SER A 270 9.31 -8.35 0.98
C SER A 270 8.98 -7.68 -0.36
N LEU A 271 8.52 -6.43 -0.35
CA LEU A 271 8.21 -5.68 -1.56
C LEU A 271 9.45 -5.37 -2.41
N LYS A 272 10.58 -5.04 -1.78
CA LYS A 272 11.85 -4.85 -2.52
C LYS A 272 12.25 -6.12 -3.27
N TYR A 273 12.16 -7.29 -2.64
CA TYR A 273 12.44 -8.55 -3.31
C TYR A 273 11.53 -8.80 -4.52
N GLN A 274 10.23 -8.52 -4.39
CA GLN A 274 9.27 -8.64 -5.49
C GLN A 274 9.53 -7.66 -6.64
N LEU A 275 9.99 -6.44 -6.32
CA LEU A 275 10.27 -5.40 -7.33
C LEU A 275 11.60 -5.64 -8.08
N MET A 276 12.50 -6.48 -7.54
CA MET A 276 13.80 -6.82 -8.14
C MET A 276 13.70 -8.02 -9.11
N GLN A 277 12.60 -8.75 -9.10
CA GLN A 277 12.28 -9.82 -10.04
C GLN A 277 11.55 -9.27 -11.27
#